data_19c677a66d758554742ffbc65e3c2c61
#
_entry.id   19c677a66d758554742ffbc65e3c2c61
#
_cell.length_a   1.000
_cell.length_b   1.000
_cell.length_c   1.000
_cell.angle_alpha   90.00
_cell.angle_beta   90.00
_cell.angle_gamma   90.00
#
_symmetry.space_group_name_H-M   'P 1'
#
loop_
_entity.id
_entity.type
_entity.pdbx_description
1 polymer ?
#
loop_
_entity_poly.entity_id
_entity_poly.type
_entity_poly.pdbx_seq_one_letter_code
_entity_poly.pdbx_strand_id
1 'polypeptide(L)'
;MVMDVLEKLLPPIPQQERLLELSRELFFKAEELVRSGEHVDAQIAVMVAHHAVEMFHYGLFSSTDPAEVFVKSDGKTIGVREALGILQRRLQADANLAADAGLPFRNDIQLLANARDAIVHQGQTITTENSTHLVRQARRFLEQLSGLVLGGNLFA
;
A
#
# COMPACT_ATOMS: atom_id res chain seq x y z
N MET A 1 -13.77 -32.52 -6.38
CA MET A 1 -14.73 -31.91 -7.36
C MET A 1 -15.10 -30.47 -7.02
N VAL A 2 -15.55 -30.18 -5.81
CA VAL A 2 -15.89 -28.79 -5.39
C VAL A 2 -14.64 -27.90 -5.32
N MET A 3 -13.52 -28.42 -4.85
CA MET A 3 -12.22 -27.70 -4.80
C MET A 3 -11.71 -27.32 -6.20
N ASP A 4 -11.87 -28.22 -7.17
CA ASP A 4 -11.42 -28.00 -8.56
C ASP A 4 -12.21 -26.87 -9.27
N VAL A 5 -13.46 -26.68 -8.91
CA VAL A 5 -14.29 -25.61 -9.44
C VAL A 5 -13.95 -24.27 -8.78
N LEU A 6 -13.68 -24.29 -7.48
CA LEU A 6 -13.28 -23.09 -6.74
C LEU A 6 -11.90 -22.58 -7.17
N GLU A 7 -10.93 -23.48 -7.40
CA GLU A 7 -9.62 -23.09 -7.92
C GLU A 7 -9.69 -22.45 -9.31
N LYS A 8 -10.65 -22.88 -10.14
CA LYS A 8 -10.88 -22.29 -11.45
C LYS A 8 -11.59 -20.92 -11.42
N LEU A 9 -12.34 -20.66 -10.33
CA LEU A 9 -13.07 -19.40 -10.14
C LEU A 9 -12.25 -18.35 -9.40
N LEU A 10 -11.24 -18.75 -8.63
CA LEU A 10 -10.35 -17.81 -7.95
C LEU A 10 -9.21 -17.39 -8.88
N PRO A 11 -8.95 -16.08 -9.03
CA PRO A 11 -7.80 -15.64 -9.80
C PRO A 11 -6.51 -16.14 -9.14
N PRO A 12 -5.47 -16.48 -9.92
CA PRO A 12 -4.16 -16.83 -9.36
C PRO A 12 -3.60 -15.68 -8.55
N ILE A 13 -2.78 -16.00 -7.54
CA ILE A 13 -2.07 -14.97 -6.75
C ILE A 13 -1.18 -14.16 -7.70
N PRO A 14 -1.35 -12.83 -7.75
CA PRO A 14 -0.57 -11.99 -8.66
C PRO A 14 0.93 -12.08 -8.36
N GLN A 15 1.76 -12.04 -9.39
CA GLN A 15 3.20 -12.00 -9.25
C GLN A 15 3.67 -10.62 -8.76
N GLN A 16 4.85 -10.57 -8.16
CA GLN A 16 5.46 -9.36 -7.62
C GLN A 16 5.44 -8.19 -8.60
N GLU A 17 5.92 -8.41 -9.82
CA GLU A 17 5.99 -7.36 -10.84
C GLU A 17 4.62 -6.75 -11.15
N ARG A 18 3.60 -7.59 -11.25
CA ARG A 18 2.23 -7.13 -11.54
C ARG A 18 1.66 -6.30 -10.41
N LEU A 19 1.91 -6.69 -9.17
CA LEU A 19 1.46 -5.94 -7.99
C LEU A 19 2.17 -4.59 -7.86
N LEU A 20 3.46 -4.55 -8.12
CA LEU A 20 4.23 -3.30 -8.11
C LEU A 20 3.80 -2.36 -9.25
N GLU A 21 3.56 -2.89 -10.43
CA GLU A 21 3.02 -2.13 -11.56
C GLU A 21 1.64 -1.55 -11.24
N LEU A 22 0.76 -2.36 -10.66
CA LEU A 22 -0.57 -1.91 -10.25
C LEU A 22 -0.48 -0.82 -9.17
N SER A 23 0.41 -0.97 -8.20
CA SER A 23 0.67 0.07 -7.20
C SER A 23 1.05 1.40 -7.84
N ARG A 24 1.97 1.36 -8.80
CA ARG A 24 2.41 2.53 -9.55
C ARG A 24 1.26 3.20 -10.32
N GLU A 25 0.49 2.41 -11.05
CA GLU A 25 -0.65 2.91 -11.84
C GLU A 25 -1.71 3.55 -10.94
N LEU A 26 -2.06 2.88 -9.84
CA LEU A 26 -3.01 3.41 -8.87
C LEU A 26 -2.51 4.72 -8.26
N PHE A 27 -1.23 4.80 -7.96
CA PHE A 27 -0.66 6.01 -7.36
C PHE A 27 -0.70 7.20 -8.31
N PHE A 28 -0.38 6.99 -9.59
CA PHE A 28 -0.53 8.03 -10.60
C PHE A 28 -1.98 8.50 -10.72
N LYS A 29 -2.94 7.59 -10.57
CA LYS A 29 -4.36 7.94 -10.55
C LYS A 29 -4.72 8.79 -9.32
N ALA A 30 -4.19 8.45 -8.16
CA ALA A 30 -4.40 9.26 -6.96
C ALA A 30 -3.86 10.69 -7.13
N GLU A 31 -2.68 10.84 -7.71
CA GLU A 31 -2.09 12.16 -8.00
C GLU A 31 -2.93 12.96 -9.00
N GLU A 32 -3.45 12.32 -10.03
CA GLU A 32 -4.37 12.95 -10.99
C GLU A 32 -5.63 13.44 -10.30
N LEU A 33 -6.22 12.65 -9.42
CA LEU A 33 -7.43 13.00 -8.70
C LEU A 33 -7.23 14.21 -7.77
N VAL A 34 -6.12 14.30 -7.05
CA VAL A 34 -5.87 15.48 -6.21
C VAL A 34 -5.62 16.75 -7.01
N ARG A 35 -5.09 16.63 -8.22
CA ARG A 35 -4.88 17.78 -9.11
C ARG A 35 -6.18 18.37 -9.65
N SER A 36 -7.26 17.62 -9.69
CA SER A 36 -8.55 18.14 -10.15
C SER A 36 -9.09 19.28 -9.27
N GLY A 37 -8.72 19.28 -7.99
CA GLY A 37 -9.22 20.24 -6.99
C GLY A 37 -10.65 19.97 -6.54
N GLU A 38 -11.32 18.95 -7.08
CA GLU A 38 -12.68 18.59 -6.73
C GLU A 38 -12.73 17.85 -5.39
N HIS A 39 -13.71 18.19 -4.58
CA HIS A 39 -13.85 17.63 -3.22
C HIS A 39 -14.05 16.12 -3.23
N VAL A 40 -14.87 15.59 -4.12
CA VAL A 40 -15.11 14.15 -4.25
C VAL A 40 -13.85 13.42 -4.73
N ASP A 41 -13.14 13.99 -5.68
CA ASP A 41 -11.89 13.43 -6.19
C ASP A 41 -10.83 13.36 -5.09
N ALA A 42 -10.78 14.33 -4.19
CA ALA A 42 -9.89 14.32 -3.05
C ALA A 42 -10.15 13.11 -2.12
N GLN A 43 -11.41 12.77 -1.89
CA GLN A 43 -11.79 11.60 -1.10
C GLN A 43 -11.39 10.30 -1.81
N ILE A 44 -11.67 10.19 -3.09
CA ILE A 44 -11.31 9.04 -3.91
C ILE A 44 -9.78 8.87 -3.96
N ALA A 45 -9.04 9.98 -4.06
CA ALA A 45 -7.58 9.96 -4.09
C ALA A 45 -6.98 9.31 -2.83
N VAL A 46 -7.54 9.57 -1.66
CA VAL A 46 -7.11 8.94 -0.39
C VAL A 46 -7.33 7.43 -0.45
N MET A 47 -8.48 6.98 -0.92
CA MET A 47 -8.78 5.55 -1.05
C MET A 47 -7.86 4.87 -2.06
N VAL A 48 -7.63 5.50 -3.20
CA VAL A 48 -6.76 4.96 -4.26
C VAL A 48 -5.30 4.92 -3.81
N ALA A 49 -4.80 5.97 -3.15
CA ALA A 49 -3.44 6.00 -2.60
C ALA A 49 -3.24 4.92 -1.54
N HIS A 50 -4.20 4.72 -0.67
CA HIS A 50 -4.17 3.64 0.32
C HIS A 50 -4.08 2.27 -0.36
N HIS A 51 -4.91 2.03 -1.38
CA HIS A 51 -4.88 0.79 -2.14
C HIS A 51 -3.55 0.58 -2.89
N ALA A 52 -2.95 1.67 -3.40
CA ALA A 52 -1.62 1.61 -4.00
C ALA A 52 -0.56 1.13 -3.00
N VAL A 53 -0.60 1.62 -1.76
CA VAL A 53 0.30 1.18 -0.68
C VAL A 53 0.08 -0.30 -0.35
N GLU A 54 -1.17 -0.75 -0.29
CA GLU A 54 -1.47 -2.18 -0.09
C GLU A 54 -0.87 -3.05 -1.19
N MET A 55 -1.06 -2.68 -2.45
CA MET A 55 -0.52 -3.44 -3.59
C MET A 55 1.02 -3.47 -3.58
N PHE A 56 1.65 -2.38 -3.16
CA PHE A 56 3.10 -2.34 -2.98
C PHE A 56 3.57 -3.34 -1.92
N HIS A 57 2.92 -3.38 -0.77
CA HIS A 57 3.24 -4.33 0.29
C HIS A 57 3.07 -5.78 -0.18
N TYR A 58 1.97 -6.08 -0.86
CA TYR A 58 1.72 -7.42 -1.39
C TYR A 58 2.78 -7.80 -2.43
N GLY A 59 3.19 -6.87 -3.27
CA GLY A 59 4.30 -7.07 -4.21
C GLY A 59 5.60 -7.40 -3.52
N LEU A 60 5.94 -6.68 -2.44
CA LEU A 60 7.16 -6.96 -1.68
C LEU A 60 7.15 -8.34 -1.02
N PHE A 61 6.01 -8.79 -0.52
CA PHE A 61 5.92 -10.04 0.23
C PHE A 61 5.62 -11.26 -0.63
N SER A 62 5.10 -11.08 -1.84
CA SER A 62 4.64 -12.18 -2.71
C SER A 62 5.74 -13.18 -3.06
N SER A 63 6.99 -12.75 -3.05
CA SER A 63 8.14 -13.62 -3.32
C SER A 63 8.63 -14.41 -2.09
N THR A 64 8.19 -14.05 -0.87
CA THR A 64 8.64 -14.68 0.37
C THR A 64 7.63 -15.68 0.91
N ASP A 65 6.41 -15.25 1.17
CA ASP A 65 5.33 -16.14 1.59
C ASP A 65 3.97 -15.58 1.16
N PRO A 66 3.52 -15.90 -0.08
CA PRO A 66 2.26 -15.41 -0.59
C PRO A 66 1.05 -15.80 0.27
N ALA A 67 1.07 -16.98 0.88
CA ALA A 67 -0.05 -17.46 1.69
C ALA A 67 -0.22 -16.63 2.96
N GLU A 68 0.86 -16.24 3.63
CA GLU A 68 0.79 -15.36 4.81
C GLU A 68 0.31 -13.96 4.48
N VAL A 69 0.63 -13.47 3.29
CA VAL A 69 0.32 -12.11 2.87
C VAL A 69 -1.13 -11.97 2.41
N PHE A 70 -1.59 -12.95 1.60
CA PHE A 70 -2.88 -12.85 0.97
C PHE A 70 -4.02 -13.45 1.78
N VAL A 71 -3.73 -14.45 2.62
CA VAL A 71 -4.76 -15.12 3.41
C VAL A 71 -4.27 -15.29 4.85
N LYS A 72 -4.86 -14.54 5.77
CA LYS A 72 -4.66 -14.76 7.20
C LYS A 72 -5.42 -16.00 7.68
N SER A 73 -5.14 -16.42 8.92
CA SER A 73 -5.84 -17.51 9.59
C SER A 73 -7.37 -17.33 9.64
N ASP A 74 -7.85 -16.09 9.62
CA ASP A 74 -9.27 -15.74 9.57
C ASP A 74 -9.82 -15.56 8.13
N GLY A 75 -9.02 -15.85 7.11
CA GLY A 75 -9.39 -15.73 5.71
C GLY A 75 -9.28 -14.32 5.12
N LYS A 76 -8.77 -13.35 5.87
CA LYS A 76 -8.59 -11.96 5.41
C LYS A 76 -7.15 -11.71 4.95
N THR A 77 -6.98 -10.75 4.06
CA THR A 77 -5.65 -10.24 3.70
C THR A 77 -5.11 -9.34 4.82
N ILE A 78 -3.78 -9.24 4.92
CA ILE A 78 -3.19 -8.31 5.87
C ILE A 78 -3.49 -6.86 5.47
N GLY A 79 -3.71 -6.01 6.47
CA GLY A 79 -3.90 -4.58 6.25
C GLY A 79 -2.59 -3.80 6.18
N VAL A 80 -2.69 -2.53 5.79
CA VAL A 80 -1.53 -1.63 5.70
C VAL A 80 -0.78 -1.54 7.03
N ARG A 81 -1.48 -1.43 8.16
CA ARG A 81 -0.84 -1.32 9.49
C ARG A 81 -0.03 -2.55 9.85
N GLU A 82 -0.54 -3.74 9.57
CA GLU A 82 0.18 -4.99 9.79
C GLU A 82 1.41 -5.10 8.88
N ALA A 83 1.24 -4.74 7.62
CA ALA A 83 2.33 -4.71 6.65
C ALA A 83 3.46 -3.78 7.07
N LEU A 84 3.14 -2.60 7.61
CA LEU A 84 4.14 -1.67 8.17
C LEU A 84 4.93 -2.32 9.30
N GLY A 85 4.27 -3.05 10.19
CA GLY A 85 4.93 -3.77 11.27
C GLY A 85 5.88 -4.85 10.77
N ILE A 86 5.49 -5.61 9.77
CA ILE A 86 6.33 -6.64 9.13
C ILE A 86 7.56 -6.01 8.47
N LEU A 87 7.37 -4.94 7.70
CA LEU A 87 8.46 -4.20 7.05
C LEU A 87 9.44 -3.65 8.08
N GLN A 88 8.95 -3.04 9.14
CA GLN A 88 9.79 -2.49 10.20
C GLN A 88 10.70 -3.58 10.79
N ARG A 89 10.15 -4.74 11.10
CA ARG A 89 10.93 -5.86 11.64
C ARG A 89 11.96 -6.39 10.64
N ARG A 90 11.60 -6.49 9.36
CA ARG A 90 12.52 -6.94 8.31
C ARG A 90 13.67 -5.97 8.10
N LEU A 91 13.40 -4.66 8.09
CA LEU A 91 14.44 -3.64 7.97
C LEU A 91 15.39 -3.66 9.17
N GLN A 92 14.87 -3.84 10.39
CA GLN A 92 15.68 -3.93 11.60
C GLN A 92 16.54 -5.19 11.65
N ALA A 93 16.09 -6.28 11.05
CA ALA A 93 16.82 -7.54 10.98
C ALA A 93 17.89 -7.58 9.88
N ASP A 94 17.85 -6.66 8.92
CA ASP A 94 18.82 -6.60 7.84
C ASP A 94 20.11 -5.90 8.29
N ALA A 95 21.20 -6.67 8.38
CA ALA A 95 22.51 -6.17 8.82
C ALA A 95 23.14 -5.15 7.85
N ASN A 96 22.65 -5.06 6.62
CA ASN A 96 23.12 -4.09 5.63
C ASN A 96 22.41 -2.74 5.72
N LEU A 97 21.32 -2.68 6.51
CA LEU A 97 20.58 -1.46 6.76
C LEU A 97 21.00 -0.92 8.14
N ALA A 98 21.12 0.41 8.26
CA ALA A 98 21.47 1.02 9.54
C ALA A 98 20.45 0.62 10.62
N ALA A 99 20.94 0.26 11.80
CA ALA A 99 20.10 -0.17 12.92
C ALA A 99 19.01 0.85 13.30
N ASP A 100 19.25 2.13 12.98
CA ASP A 100 18.34 3.25 13.23
C ASP A 100 17.38 3.52 12.06
N ALA A 101 17.45 2.76 10.98
CA ALA A 101 16.57 2.93 9.83
C ALA A 101 15.16 2.44 10.18
N GLY A 102 14.38 3.30 10.83
CA GLY A 102 12.93 3.13 10.89
C GLY A 102 12.32 3.27 9.51
N LEU A 103 11.07 2.84 9.35
CA LEU A 103 10.34 3.08 8.10
C LEU A 103 10.19 4.59 7.89
N PRO A 104 10.66 5.13 6.75
CA PRO A 104 10.44 6.53 6.43
C PRO A 104 8.93 6.79 6.28
N PHE A 105 8.48 7.91 6.78
CA PHE A 105 7.07 8.33 6.67
C PHE A 105 6.02 7.34 7.21
N ARG A 106 6.41 6.45 8.12
CA ARG A 106 5.50 5.44 8.71
C ARG A 106 4.25 6.08 9.31
N ASN A 107 4.42 7.17 10.06
CA ASN A 107 3.29 7.86 10.71
C ASN A 107 2.34 8.45 9.66
N ASP A 108 2.86 8.96 8.55
CA ASP A 108 2.04 9.48 7.46
C ASP A 108 1.20 8.38 6.80
N ILE A 109 1.75 7.18 6.65
CA ILE A 109 1.00 6.03 6.12
C ILE A 109 -0.08 5.58 7.11
N GLN A 110 0.18 5.64 8.41
CA GLN A 110 -0.84 5.37 9.42
C GLN A 110 -1.96 6.41 9.37
N LEU A 111 -1.62 7.68 9.17
CA LEU A 111 -2.61 8.74 8.97
C LEU A 111 -3.42 8.54 7.69
N LEU A 112 -2.80 8.11 6.62
CA LEU A 112 -3.48 7.74 5.37
C LEU A 112 -4.50 6.62 5.62
N ALA A 113 -4.11 5.57 6.35
CA ALA A 113 -5.00 4.47 6.71
C ALA A 113 -6.17 4.94 7.58
N ASN A 114 -5.92 5.80 8.55
CA ASN A 114 -6.97 6.39 9.40
C ASN A 114 -7.93 7.24 8.57
N ALA A 115 -7.43 8.06 7.67
CA ALA A 115 -8.24 8.88 6.78
C ALA A 115 -9.12 8.03 5.86
N ARG A 116 -8.55 6.97 5.28
CA ARG A 116 -9.32 6.03 4.46
C ARG A 116 -10.45 5.38 5.26
N ASP A 117 -10.16 4.92 6.47
CA ASP A 117 -11.18 4.31 7.33
C ASP A 117 -12.28 5.29 7.72
N ALA A 118 -11.94 6.53 8.01
CA ALA A 118 -12.89 7.59 8.30
C ALA A 118 -13.83 7.87 7.13
N ILE A 119 -13.30 7.91 5.91
CA ILE A 119 -14.09 8.11 4.69
C ILE A 119 -15.02 6.91 4.45
N VAL A 120 -14.47 5.70 4.47
CA VAL A 120 -15.18 4.48 4.04
C VAL A 120 -16.19 4.02 5.09
N HIS A 121 -15.82 4.05 6.38
CA HIS A 121 -16.64 3.46 7.45
C HIS A 121 -17.43 4.47 8.26
N GLN A 122 -17.03 5.74 8.29
CA GLN A 122 -17.65 6.76 9.12
C GLN A 122 -18.33 7.86 8.31
N GLY A 123 -18.21 7.84 6.98
CA GLY A 123 -18.77 8.85 6.11
C GLY A 123 -18.19 10.25 6.33
N GLN A 124 -16.99 10.33 6.93
CA GLN A 124 -16.30 11.59 7.14
C GLN A 124 -15.68 12.10 5.85
N THR A 125 -15.45 13.39 5.78
CA THR A 125 -14.79 14.03 4.64
C THR A 125 -13.45 14.62 5.08
N ILE A 126 -12.50 14.63 4.15
CA ILE A 126 -11.16 15.20 4.33
C ILE A 126 -11.06 16.43 3.43
N THR A 127 -10.40 17.48 3.90
CA THR A 127 -10.14 18.66 3.07
C THR A 127 -9.24 18.30 1.89
N THR A 128 -9.38 19.02 0.79
CA THR A 128 -8.54 18.87 -0.39
C THR A 128 -7.06 19.06 -0.04
N GLU A 129 -6.76 20.02 0.86
CA GLU A 129 -5.41 20.27 1.35
C GLU A 129 -4.82 19.05 2.08
N ASN A 130 -5.57 18.47 3.02
CA ASN A 130 -5.13 17.29 3.77
C ASN A 130 -4.98 16.08 2.86
N SER A 131 -5.90 15.88 1.93
CA SER A 131 -5.82 14.81 0.93
C SER A 131 -4.54 14.93 0.09
N THR A 132 -4.24 16.12 -0.42
CA THR A 132 -3.02 16.41 -1.18
C THR A 132 -1.77 16.11 -0.36
N HIS A 133 -1.75 16.51 0.90
CA HIS A 133 -0.64 16.23 1.81
C HIS A 133 -0.44 14.74 2.02
N LEU A 134 -1.50 14.00 2.31
CA LEU A 134 -1.43 12.53 2.52
C LEU A 134 -0.94 11.80 1.28
N VAL A 135 -1.43 12.15 0.10
CA VAL A 135 -0.99 11.56 -1.16
C VAL A 135 0.49 11.85 -1.42
N ARG A 136 0.93 13.07 -1.16
CA ARG A 136 2.34 13.45 -1.32
C ARG A 136 3.26 12.67 -0.38
N GLN A 137 2.86 12.50 0.87
CA GLN A 137 3.65 11.75 1.84
C GLN A 137 3.69 10.25 1.49
N ALA A 138 2.59 9.71 0.99
CA ALA A 138 2.56 8.33 0.48
C ALA A 138 3.52 8.15 -0.71
N ARG A 139 3.62 9.13 -1.60
CA ARG A 139 4.60 9.13 -2.68
C ARG A 139 6.03 9.00 -2.15
N ARG A 140 6.37 9.84 -1.19
CA ARG A 140 7.71 9.82 -0.57
C ARG A 140 8.02 8.49 0.10
N PHE A 141 7.03 7.93 0.79
CA PHE A 141 7.16 6.60 1.40
C PHE A 141 7.49 5.54 0.36
N LEU A 142 6.70 5.47 -0.72
CA LEU A 142 6.90 4.48 -1.77
C LEU A 142 8.23 4.67 -2.51
N GLU A 143 8.64 5.91 -2.78
CA GLU A 143 9.93 6.20 -3.40
C GLU A 143 11.10 5.75 -2.54
N GLN A 144 11.10 6.09 -1.26
CA GLN A 144 12.20 5.74 -0.37
C GLN A 144 12.22 4.25 -0.07
N LEU A 145 11.08 3.64 0.17
CA LEU A 145 11.00 2.22 0.45
C LEU A 145 11.40 1.38 -0.77
N SER A 146 10.97 1.76 -1.98
CA SER A 146 11.40 1.07 -3.19
C SER A 146 12.90 1.18 -3.42
N GLY A 147 13.51 2.31 -3.12
CA GLY A 147 14.96 2.48 -3.15
C GLY A 147 15.70 1.56 -2.19
N LEU A 148 15.17 1.41 -0.97
CA LEU A 148 15.77 0.55 0.06
C LEU A 148 15.60 -0.95 -0.23
N VAL A 149 14.43 -1.36 -0.71
CA VAL A 149 14.07 -2.78 -0.81
C VAL A 149 14.24 -3.34 -2.20
N LEU A 150 13.96 -2.55 -3.24
CA LEU A 150 14.02 -2.98 -4.64
C LEU A 150 15.27 -2.47 -5.37
N GLY A 151 16.04 -1.58 -4.76
CA GLY A 151 17.22 -0.98 -5.37
C GLY A 151 16.94 0.02 -6.49
N GLY A 152 15.69 0.48 -6.63
CA GLY A 152 15.29 1.43 -7.66
C GLY A 152 13.99 2.15 -7.31
N ASN A 153 13.71 3.24 -8.02
CA ASN A 153 12.50 4.02 -7.79
C ASN A 153 11.30 3.39 -8.51
N LEU A 154 10.24 3.11 -7.76
CA LEU A 154 8.98 2.57 -8.28
C LEU A 154 8.39 3.42 -9.42
N PHE A 155 8.61 4.72 -9.39
CA PHE A 155 8.02 5.69 -10.34
C PHE A 155 8.96 6.09 -11.48
N ALA A 156 10.14 5.50 -11.51
CA ALA A 156 11.11 5.79 -12.57
C ALA A 156 10.70 5.18 -13.92
#